data_61cc8dabf6753a4a273ca56ca31c8c45
#
_entry.id   61cc8dabf6753a4a273ca56ca31c8c45
#
_cell.length_a   1.000
_cell.length_b   1.000
_cell.length_c   1.000
_cell.angle_alpha   90.00
_cell.angle_beta   90.00
_cell.angle_gamma   90.00
#
_symmetry.space_group_name_H-M   'P 1'
#
loop_
_entity.id
_entity.type
_entity.pdbx_description
1 polymer ?
#
loop_
_entity_poly.entity_id
_entity_poly.type
_entity_poly.pdbx_seq_one_letter_code
_entity_poly.pdbx_strand_id
1 'polypeptide(L)' 'MKYVSEEERRKFFLEIINDIKKKEMELKDMKNKLSENEFYKKIEILKDAKLRARKAFINGTAQ' A
#
# COMPACT_ATOMS: atom_id res chain seq x y z
N MET A 1 -18.91 -18.38 -5.78
CA MET A 1 -18.18 -17.12 -5.91
C MET A 1 -18.86 -16.02 -5.12
N LYS A 2 -18.13 -15.39 -4.26
CA LYS A 2 -18.72 -14.36 -3.43
C LYS A 2 -18.49 -12.98 -4.02
N TYR A 3 -19.56 -12.25 -4.09
CA TYR A 3 -19.53 -10.90 -4.58
C TYR A 3 -19.21 -9.94 -3.45
N VAL A 4 -18.14 -9.20 -3.58
CA VAL A 4 -17.73 -8.23 -2.55
C VAL A 4 -18.43 -6.92 -2.84
N SER A 5 -19.13 -6.38 -1.87
CA SER A 5 -19.83 -5.12 -2.04
C SER A 5 -18.84 -3.97 -2.20
N GLU A 6 -19.32 -2.88 -2.79
CA GLU A 6 -18.49 -1.70 -3.01
C GLU A 6 -17.97 -1.12 -1.68
N GLU A 7 -18.80 -1.15 -0.65
CA GLU A 7 -18.40 -0.68 0.67
C GLU A 7 -17.27 -1.51 1.26
N GLU A 8 -17.37 -2.82 1.11
CA GLU A 8 -16.32 -3.71 1.61
C GLU A 8 -15.01 -3.51 0.86
N ARG A 9 -15.08 -3.34 -0.45
CA ARG A 9 -13.88 -3.08 -1.25
C ARG A 9 -13.23 -1.78 -0.83
N ARG A 10 -14.04 -0.76 -0.56
CA ARG A 10 -13.54 0.53 -0.11
C ARG A 10 -12.85 0.41 1.25
N LYS A 11 -13.43 -0.35 2.16
CA LYS A 11 -12.83 -0.61 3.46
C LYS A 11 -11.48 -1.28 3.33
N PHE A 12 -11.42 -2.35 2.54
CA PHE A 12 -10.16 -3.05 2.32
C PHE A 12 -9.11 -2.14 1.72
N PHE A 13 -9.51 -1.37 0.73
CA PHE A 13 -8.60 -0.42 0.10
C PHE A 13 -8.05 0.58 1.10
N LEU A 14 -8.91 1.15 1.93
CA LEU A 14 -8.50 2.12 2.94
C LEU A 14 -7.56 1.50 3.97
N GLU A 15 -7.83 0.27 4.39
CA GLU A 15 -6.96 -0.42 5.33
C GLU A 15 -5.57 -0.64 4.75
N ILE A 16 -5.52 -1.08 3.50
CA ILE A 16 -4.25 -1.29 2.82
C ILE A 16 -3.48 0.02 2.69
N ILE A 17 -4.16 1.08 2.28
CA ILE A 17 -3.53 2.38 2.12
C ILE A 17 -3.04 2.93 3.46
N ASN A 18 -3.81 2.74 4.52
CA ASN A 18 -3.40 3.17 5.85
C ASN A 18 -2.16 2.42 6.33
N ASP A 19 -2.08 1.12 6.08
CA ASP A 19 -0.91 0.33 6.43
C ASP A 19 0.32 0.81 5.66
N ILE A 20 0.14 1.08 4.39
CA ILE A 20 1.23 1.59 3.56
C ILE A 20 1.71 2.95 4.07
N LYS A 21 0.78 3.82 4.42
CA LYS A 21 1.13 5.13 4.99
C LYS A 21 1.91 5.02 6.29
N LYS A 22 1.50 4.10 7.16
CA LYS A 22 2.23 3.84 8.40
C LYS A 22 3.66 3.40 8.11
N LYS A 23 3.82 2.50 7.18
CA LYS A 23 5.15 2.02 6.79
C LYS A 23 5.99 3.13 6.17
N GLU A 24 5.37 3.99 5.38
CA GLU A 24 6.06 5.14 4.83
C GLU A 24 6.56 6.08 5.93
N MET A 25 5.74 6.32 6.94
CA MET A 25 6.13 7.17 8.06
C MET A 25 7.27 6.55 8.86
N GLU A 26 7.18 5.25 9.15
CA GLU A 26 8.25 4.54 9.82
C GLU A 26 9.54 4.61 9.02
N LEU A 27 9.43 4.49 7.72
CA LEU A 27 10.58 4.56 6.84
C LEU A 27 11.23 5.94 6.86
N LYS A 28 10.42 6.99 6.88
CA LYS A 28 10.94 8.36 6.98
C LYS A 28 11.68 8.59 8.28
N ASP A 29 11.18 8.02 9.37
CA ASP A 29 11.84 8.10 10.66
C ASP A 29 13.18 7.35 10.65
N MET A 30 13.28 6.31 9.84
CA MET A 30 14.49 5.50 9.73
C MET A 30 15.44 5.99 8.64
N LYS A 31 15.09 7.05 7.97
CA LYS A 31 15.88 7.56 6.84
C LYS A 31 17.34 7.79 7.20
N ASN A 32 17.61 8.29 8.40
CA ASN A 32 18.96 8.54 8.85
C ASN A 32 19.76 7.28 9.18
N LYS A 33 19.05 6.16 9.37
CA LYS A 33 19.67 4.88 9.73
C LYS A 33 19.87 3.97 8.53
N LEU A 34 19.22 4.29 7.42
CA LEU A 34 19.30 3.49 6.21
C LEU A 34 20.18 4.17 5.17
N SER A 35 20.85 3.37 4.35
CA SER A 35 21.53 3.92 3.20
C SER A 35 20.51 4.41 2.18
N GLU A 36 20.92 5.29 1.28
CA GLU A 36 20.02 5.81 0.24
C GLU A 36 19.45 4.68 -0.61
N ASN A 37 20.28 3.71 -0.98
CA ASN A 37 19.83 2.58 -1.79
C ASN A 37 18.76 1.77 -1.09
N GLU A 38 18.97 1.49 0.18
CA GLU A 38 17.99 0.73 0.96
C GLU A 38 16.69 1.50 1.12
N PHE A 39 16.80 2.81 1.37
CA PHE A 39 15.63 3.66 1.50
C PHE A 39 14.82 3.67 0.22
N TYR A 40 15.46 3.87 -0.92
CA TYR A 40 14.78 3.89 -2.22
C TYR A 40 14.14 2.55 -2.56
N LYS A 41 14.83 1.45 -2.26
CA LYS A 41 14.27 0.12 -2.50
C LYS A 41 12.98 -0.08 -1.72
N LYS A 42 12.98 0.32 -0.46
CA LYS A 42 11.80 0.18 0.39
C LYS A 42 10.66 1.08 -0.07
N ILE A 43 11.00 2.30 -0.49
CA ILE A 43 10.01 3.23 -1.04
C ILE A 43 9.38 2.66 -2.31
N GLU A 44 10.18 2.05 -3.18
CA GLU A 44 9.66 1.45 -4.41
C GLU A 44 8.70 0.30 -4.12
N ILE A 45 9.01 -0.52 -3.13
CA ILE A 45 8.13 -1.61 -2.73
C ILE A 45 6.79 -1.06 -2.24
N LEU A 46 6.83 0.01 -1.46
CA LEU A 46 5.60 0.62 -0.96
C LEU A 46 4.80 1.27 -2.08
N LYS A 47 5.46 1.92 -3.01
CA LYS A 47 4.79 2.51 -4.18
C LYS A 47 4.11 1.43 -5.03
N ASP A 48 4.80 0.32 -5.23
CA ASP A 48 4.26 -0.79 -5.99
C ASP A 48 3.03 -1.40 -5.30
N ALA A 49 3.11 -1.57 -3.99
CA ALA A 49 1.98 -2.07 -3.21
C ALA A 49 0.78 -1.13 -3.31
N LYS A 50 1.03 0.17 -3.23
CA LYS A 50 -0.01 1.18 -3.37
C LYS A 50 -0.67 1.11 -4.75
N LEU A 51 0.13 0.96 -5.79
CA LEU A 51 -0.36 0.88 -7.15
C LEU A 51 -1.21 -0.37 -7.35
N ARG A 52 -0.76 -1.51 -6.83
CA ARG A 52 -1.52 -2.76 -6.92
C ARG A 52 -2.86 -2.67 -6.20
N ALA A 53 -2.87 -2.09 -5.02
CA ALA A 53 -4.10 -1.89 -4.27
C ALA A 53 -5.08 -1.02 -5.06
N ARG A 54 -4.57 0.03 -5.67
CA ARG A 54 -5.36 0.94 -6.48
C ARG A 54 -5.97 0.23 -7.68
N LYS A 55 -5.15 -0.55 -8.39
CA LYS A 55 -5.63 -1.30 -9.55
C LYS A 55 -6.70 -2.30 -9.17
N ALA A 56 -6.49 -3.01 -8.08
CA ALA A 56 -7.47 -3.97 -7.59
C ALA A 56 -8.79 -3.29 -7.26
N PHE A 57 -8.73 -2.13 -6.64
CA PHE A 57 -9.93 -1.37 -6.29
C PHE A 57 -10.68 -0.91 -7.55
N ILE A 58 -9.96 -0.33 -8.50
CA ILE A 58 -10.55 0.20 -9.74
C ILE A 58 -11.16 -0.90 -10.57
N ASN A 59 -10.46 -2.02 -10.69
CA ASN A 59 -10.93 -3.15 -11.48
C ASN A 59 -12.05 -3.95 -10.80
N GLY A 60 -12.33 -3.65 -9.53
CA GLY A 60 -13.35 -4.36 -8.79
C GLY A 60 -13.01 -5.80 -8.46
N THR A 61 -11.74 -6.16 -8.57
CA THR A 61 -11.28 -7.50 -8.24
C THR A 61 -10.57 -7.49 -6.90
N ALA A 62 -10.95 -8.41 -6.06
CA ALA A 62 -10.37 -8.54 -4.71
C ALA A 62 -9.35 -9.66 -4.67
N GLN A 63 -8.56 -9.78 -5.66
CA GLN A 63 -7.52 -10.82 -5.72
C GLN A 63 -6.22 -10.35 -5.12
#